data_b6379c9dbc57d8783d260d17acc03c0b
#
_entry.id   b6379c9dbc57d8783d260d17acc03c0b
#
_cell.length_a   1.000
_cell.length_b   1.000
_cell.length_c   1.000
_cell.angle_alpha   90.00
_cell.angle_beta   90.00
_cell.angle_gamma   90.00
#
_symmetry.space_group_name_H-M   'P 1'
#
loop_
_entity.id
_entity.type
_entity.pdbx_description
1 polymer ?
#
loop_
_entity_poly.entity_id
_entity_poly.type
_entity_poly.pdbx_seq_one_letter_code
_entity_poly.pdbx_strand_id
1 'polypeptide(L)'
;MLLLFGCLCSGSTHHVIDGNDVLLQEGEVLLLNQKAVQEIFPAGIDDVAVNFIVLPEFFDYSLKMMGEEKNLLRDFVIDCLKGENGAAGYIHFKVADILPIQNLLENLIWSIWHRQPNKRSINQVTMGLLFLQLMNYTDRMETGSGNRQQGIMISVLGYVEEHYRDGELSELAGLLHYDLYWLSKEIKRITGKNYTDLVQEKRLNQAVYLLEHTTMSVMDIGMSVGYDNISYFHRIFQKRYGMTPRKYRITKKGESTITLS
;
A
#
# COMPACT_ATOMS: atom_id res chain seq x y z
N MET A 1 -10.90 13.48 13.13
CA MET A 1 -10.54 12.50 12.08
C MET A 1 -9.84 11.34 12.74
N LEU A 2 -10.27 10.11 12.49
CA LEU A 2 -9.79 8.94 13.24
C LEU A 2 -9.68 7.76 12.26
N LEU A 3 -8.63 6.96 12.36
CA LEU A 3 -8.56 5.62 11.80
C LEU A 3 -8.80 4.64 12.92
N LEU A 4 -9.75 3.73 12.75
CA LEU A 4 -9.90 2.57 13.63
C LEU A 4 -9.03 1.44 13.08
N PHE A 5 -8.15 0.94 13.93
CA PHE A 5 -7.29 -0.20 13.65
C PHE A 5 -7.62 -1.28 14.67
N GLY A 6 -8.17 -2.40 14.21
CA GLY A 6 -8.54 -3.55 15.03
C GLY A 6 -7.63 -4.73 14.78
N CYS A 7 -7.26 -5.46 15.82
CA CYS A 7 -6.65 -6.78 15.72
C CYS A 7 -7.33 -7.74 16.69
N LEU A 8 -7.47 -8.99 16.29
CA LEU A 8 -8.02 -10.04 17.12
C LEU A 8 -6.87 -10.82 17.79
N CYS A 9 -6.87 -10.83 19.12
CA CYS A 9 -5.84 -11.49 19.91
C CYS A 9 -6.16 -12.96 20.21
N SER A 10 -7.45 -13.31 20.19
CA SER A 10 -7.93 -14.68 20.43
C SER A 10 -9.33 -14.85 19.87
N GLY A 11 -9.64 -16.03 19.34
CA GLY A 11 -10.97 -16.42 18.88
C GLY A 11 -11.37 -15.88 17.52
N SER A 12 -12.65 -15.50 17.38
CA SER A 12 -13.19 -14.92 16.13
C SER A 12 -14.30 -13.92 16.42
N THR A 13 -14.36 -12.84 15.63
CA THR A 13 -15.45 -11.86 15.73
C THR A 13 -16.14 -11.66 14.38
N HIS A 14 -17.47 -11.61 14.41
CA HIS A 14 -18.27 -11.40 13.21
C HIS A 14 -18.72 -9.95 13.15
N HIS A 15 -18.48 -9.32 12.01
CA HIS A 15 -18.84 -7.94 11.73
C HIS A 15 -19.65 -7.85 10.43
N VAL A 16 -20.57 -6.89 10.36
CA VAL A 16 -21.12 -6.43 9.10
C VAL A 16 -20.63 -5.00 8.88
N ILE A 17 -19.86 -4.78 7.82
CA ILE A 17 -19.25 -3.50 7.52
C ILE A 17 -19.72 -3.03 6.14
N ASP A 18 -20.44 -1.91 6.11
CA ASP A 18 -21.06 -1.39 4.88
C ASP A 18 -21.89 -2.45 4.11
N GLY A 19 -22.58 -3.34 4.87
CA GLY A 19 -23.39 -4.41 4.34
C GLY A 19 -22.63 -5.69 3.94
N ASN A 20 -21.33 -5.76 4.21
CA ASN A 20 -20.52 -6.95 3.92
C ASN A 20 -20.21 -7.72 5.19
N ASP A 21 -20.39 -9.04 5.12
CA ASP A 21 -19.99 -9.94 6.20
C ASP A 21 -18.46 -10.07 6.26
N VAL A 22 -17.89 -9.81 7.44
CA VAL A 22 -16.46 -9.90 7.71
C VAL A 22 -16.27 -10.76 8.96
N LEU A 23 -15.71 -11.94 8.79
CA LEU A 23 -15.27 -12.78 9.90
C LEU A 23 -13.79 -12.47 10.16
N LEU A 24 -13.50 -11.80 11.27
CA LEU A 24 -12.14 -11.52 11.71
C LEU A 24 -11.67 -12.66 12.60
N GLN A 25 -10.52 -13.25 12.27
CA GLN A 25 -9.91 -14.36 12.99
C GLN A 25 -8.69 -13.89 13.80
N GLU A 26 -8.26 -14.72 14.74
CA GLU A 26 -7.04 -14.48 15.54
C GLU A 26 -5.84 -14.15 14.65
N GLY A 27 -5.11 -13.09 15.00
CA GLY A 27 -3.94 -12.60 14.27
C GLY A 27 -4.26 -11.77 13.02
N GLU A 28 -5.53 -11.63 12.64
CA GLU A 28 -5.93 -10.80 11.50
C GLU A 28 -6.10 -9.33 11.92
N VAL A 29 -6.00 -8.45 10.92
CA VAL A 29 -6.00 -6.99 11.11
C VAL A 29 -7.13 -6.36 10.30
N LEU A 30 -7.91 -5.50 10.95
CA LEU A 30 -9.00 -4.75 10.33
C LEU A 30 -8.75 -3.25 10.46
N LEU A 31 -8.69 -2.55 9.34
CA LEU A 31 -8.65 -1.09 9.28
C LEU A 31 -10.00 -0.57 8.85
N LEU A 32 -10.53 0.41 9.56
CA LEU A 32 -11.84 1.00 9.27
C LEU A 32 -11.70 2.50 9.04
N ASN A 33 -12.31 2.97 7.97
CA ASN A 33 -12.53 4.39 7.74
C ASN A 33 -13.60 4.89 8.74
N GLN A 34 -13.46 6.13 9.20
CA GLN A 34 -14.41 6.78 10.12
C GLN A 34 -15.87 6.85 9.60
N LYS A 35 -16.10 6.65 8.31
CA LYS A 35 -17.42 6.68 7.68
C LYS A 35 -18.00 5.28 7.49
N ALA A 36 -17.23 4.23 7.71
CA ALA A 36 -17.73 2.87 7.63
C ALA A 36 -18.81 2.63 8.68
N VAL A 37 -19.92 2.08 8.26
CA VAL A 37 -20.99 1.64 9.16
C VAL A 37 -20.70 0.22 9.57
N GLN A 38 -20.37 0.02 10.86
CA GLN A 38 -20.02 -1.28 11.40
C GLN A 38 -21.06 -1.75 12.41
N GLU A 39 -21.54 -2.96 12.24
CA GLU A 39 -22.27 -3.73 13.23
C GLU A 39 -21.36 -4.88 13.70
N ILE A 40 -21.24 -5.06 15.01
CA ILE A 40 -20.45 -6.13 15.62
C ILE A 40 -21.41 -7.07 16.32
N PHE A 41 -21.36 -8.34 15.94
CA PHE A 41 -22.16 -9.39 16.60
C PHE A 41 -21.55 -9.75 17.96
N PRO A 42 -22.36 -10.27 18.89
CA PRO A 42 -21.85 -10.66 20.22
C PRO A 42 -20.67 -11.63 20.09
N ALA A 43 -19.57 -11.25 20.76
CA ALA A 43 -18.37 -12.08 20.84
C ALA A 43 -18.56 -13.23 21.85
N GLY A 44 -17.85 -14.33 21.64
CA GLY A 44 -17.76 -15.43 22.60
C GLY A 44 -16.96 -15.05 23.85
N ILE A 45 -16.98 -15.91 24.84
CA ILE A 45 -16.28 -15.65 26.13
C ILE A 45 -14.75 -15.63 25.98
N ASP A 46 -14.23 -16.32 24.98
CA ASP A 46 -12.78 -16.43 24.70
C ASP A 46 -12.30 -15.48 23.61
N ASP A 47 -13.21 -14.68 23.02
CA ASP A 47 -12.87 -13.76 21.96
C ASP A 47 -12.29 -12.45 22.56
N VAL A 48 -11.07 -12.11 22.13
CA VAL A 48 -10.37 -10.91 22.59
C VAL A 48 -9.94 -10.06 21.41
N ALA A 49 -10.58 -8.92 21.23
CA ALA A 49 -10.23 -7.93 20.20
C ALA A 49 -9.67 -6.66 20.84
N VAL A 50 -8.67 -6.08 20.22
CA VAL A 50 -8.10 -4.78 20.60
C VAL A 50 -8.32 -3.79 19.48
N ASN A 51 -8.99 -2.68 19.78
CA ASN A 51 -9.24 -1.59 18.85
C ASN A 51 -8.38 -0.38 19.22
N PHE A 52 -7.53 0.05 18.30
CA PHE A 52 -6.75 1.26 18.42
C PHE A 52 -7.46 2.39 17.68
N ILE A 53 -7.71 3.47 18.37
CA ILE A 53 -8.15 4.72 17.74
C ILE A 53 -6.90 5.55 17.49
N VAL A 54 -6.52 5.70 16.22
CA VAL A 54 -5.28 6.37 15.83
C VAL A 54 -5.57 7.78 15.37
N LEU A 55 -4.99 8.75 16.05
CA LEU A 55 -5.13 10.18 15.74
C LEU A 55 -4.22 10.59 14.55
N PRO A 56 -4.61 11.61 13.77
CA PRO A 56 -3.85 12.05 12.59
C PRO A 56 -2.38 12.34 12.88
N GLU A 57 -2.09 13.06 13.96
CA GLU A 57 -0.73 13.42 14.35
C GLU A 57 0.16 12.20 14.71
N PHE A 58 -0.44 11.03 14.89
CA PHE A 58 0.28 9.79 15.09
C PHE A 58 0.82 9.21 13.78
N PHE A 59 0.18 9.56 12.66
CA PHE A 59 0.54 9.07 11.32
C PHE A 59 1.63 9.88 10.63
N ASP A 60 1.95 11.09 11.06
CA ASP A 60 2.96 11.94 10.42
C ASP A 60 4.28 11.22 10.21
N TYR A 61 4.71 10.45 11.20
CA TYR A 61 5.93 9.66 11.14
C TYR A 61 5.77 8.41 10.27
N SER A 62 4.67 7.70 10.41
CA SER A 62 4.35 6.49 9.64
C SER A 62 4.25 6.79 8.15
N LEU A 63 3.56 7.87 7.76
CA LEU A 63 3.45 8.29 6.37
C LEU A 63 4.79 8.66 5.74
N LYS A 64 5.69 9.30 6.51
CA LYS A 64 7.05 9.57 6.04
C LYS A 64 7.85 8.28 5.78
N MET A 65 7.67 7.26 6.64
CA MET A 65 8.31 5.96 6.47
C MET A 65 7.77 5.19 5.26
N MET A 66 6.46 5.31 4.96
CA MET A 66 5.81 4.67 3.82
C MET A 66 6.26 5.24 2.47
N GLY A 67 6.98 6.36 2.46
CA GLY A 67 7.44 7.02 1.23
C GLY A 67 6.32 7.68 0.42
N GLU A 68 6.66 8.15 -0.77
CA GLU A 68 5.70 8.81 -1.69
C GLU A 68 5.11 7.85 -2.74
N GLU A 69 5.53 6.59 -2.74
CA GLU A 69 5.01 5.61 -3.70
C GLU A 69 3.52 5.37 -3.45
N LYS A 70 2.75 5.37 -4.53
CA LYS A 70 1.32 5.06 -4.48
C LYS A 70 1.13 3.62 -4.08
N ASN A 71 0.55 3.43 -2.91
CA ASN A 71 0.16 2.12 -2.39
C ASN A 71 -1.24 2.25 -1.80
N LEU A 72 -2.06 1.23 -1.99
CA LEU A 72 -3.47 1.23 -1.57
C LEU A 72 -3.64 1.46 -0.07
N LEU A 73 -2.80 0.84 0.75
CA LEU A 73 -2.84 1.06 2.20
C LEU A 73 -2.51 2.51 2.54
N ARG A 74 -1.50 3.08 1.88
CA ARG A 74 -1.12 4.49 2.06
C ARG A 74 -2.25 5.43 1.63
N ASP A 75 -2.84 5.18 0.46
CA ASP A 75 -3.94 6.00 -0.04
C ASP A 75 -5.16 5.90 0.89
N PHE A 76 -5.51 4.70 1.36
CA PHE A 76 -6.55 4.49 2.37
C PHE A 76 -6.29 5.29 3.65
N VAL A 77 -5.06 5.25 4.19
CA VAL A 77 -4.69 6.01 5.38
C VAL A 77 -4.79 7.52 5.13
N ILE A 78 -4.32 8.01 3.98
CA ILE A 78 -4.42 9.42 3.60
C ILE A 78 -5.88 9.86 3.49
N ASP A 79 -6.74 9.07 2.84
CA ASP A 79 -8.16 9.36 2.71
C ASP A 79 -8.85 9.41 4.08
N CYS A 80 -8.51 8.47 4.97
CA CYS A 80 -8.97 8.50 6.36
C CYS A 80 -8.55 9.78 7.08
N LEU A 81 -7.30 10.23 6.86
CA LEU A 81 -6.76 11.42 7.50
C LEU A 81 -7.34 12.73 6.92
N LYS A 82 -7.66 12.78 5.64
CA LYS A 82 -8.29 13.93 5.01
C LYS A 82 -9.80 14.00 5.26
N GLY A 83 -10.42 12.89 5.68
CA GLY A 83 -11.87 12.76 5.81
C GLY A 83 -12.58 12.75 4.46
N GLU A 84 -11.85 12.45 3.39
CA GLU A 84 -12.40 12.29 2.07
C GLU A 84 -13.18 10.98 1.96
N ASN A 85 -14.06 10.88 0.97
CA ASN A 85 -14.72 9.62 0.63
C ASN A 85 -13.71 8.75 -0.11
N GLY A 86 -12.82 8.13 0.66
CA GLY A 86 -11.91 7.13 0.11
C GLY A 86 -12.68 5.97 -0.50
N ALA A 87 -11.97 5.25 -1.32
CA ALA A 87 -12.54 4.20 -2.13
C ALA A 87 -13.06 3.00 -1.31
N ALA A 88 -12.57 2.76 -0.10
CA ALA A 88 -12.96 1.63 0.75
C ALA A 88 -13.45 2.07 2.13
N GLY A 89 -14.49 1.41 2.66
CA GLY A 89 -14.94 1.56 4.04
C GLY A 89 -14.00 0.87 5.02
N TYR A 90 -13.39 -0.24 4.60
CA TYR A 90 -12.45 -1.01 5.40
C TYR A 90 -11.40 -1.75 4.56
N ILE A 91 -10.31 -2.13 5.22
CA ILE A 91 -9.32 -3.09 4.74
C ILE A 91 -9.16 -4.18 5.78
N HIS A 92 -9.28 -5.44 5.37
CA HIS A 92 -9.07 -6.63 6.18
C HIS A 92 -7.82 -7.37 5.69
N PHE A 93 -6.83 -7.54 6.55
CA PHE A 93 -5.58 -8.25 6.25
C PHE A 93 -5.58 -9.63 6.89
N LYS A 94 -5.43 -10.69 6.09
CA LYS A 94 -5.27 -12.08 6.53
C LYS A 94 -3.81 -12.42 6.74
N VAL A 95 -3.25 -11.96 7.84
CA VAL A 95 -1.81 -11.98 8.15
C VAL A 95 -1.48 -12.70 9.46
N ALA A 96 -2.36 -13.60 9.91
CA ALA A 96 -2.21 -14.35 11.14
C ALA A 96 -0.90 -15.18 11.20
N ASP A 97 -0.44 -15.67 10.06
CA ASP A 97 0.77 -16.49 9.92
C ASP A 97 2.06 -15.66 9.74
N ILE A 98 1.97 -14.35 9.74
CA ILE A 98 3.11 -13.45 9.48
C ILE A 98 3.73 -12.98 10.80
N LEU A 99 4.71 -13.73 11.29
CA LEU A 99 5.37 -13.49 12.58
C LEU A 99 5.87 -12.04 12.78
N PRO A 100 6.51 -11.36 11.81
CA PRO A 100 6.91 -9.96 11.98
C PRO A 100 5.73 -9.03 12.30
N ILE A 101 4.56 -9.25 11.67
CA ILE A 101 3.35 -8.46 11.92
C ILE A 101 2.81 -8.77 13.32
N GLN A 102 2.73 -10.06 13.70
CA GLN A 102 2.24 -10.48 15.00
C GLN A 102 3.07 -9.88 16.14
N ASN A 103 4.40 -9.93 16.04
CA ASN A 103 5.30 -9.34 17.02
C ASN A 103 5.09 -7.81 17.18
N LEU A 104 4.81 -7.09 16.10
CA LEU A 104 4.54 -5.65 16.17
C LEU A 104 3.19 -5.35 16.82
N LEU A 105 2.17 -6.16 16.54
CA LEU A 105 0.86 -6.08 17.19
C LEU A 105 0.97 -6.32 18.68
N GLU A 106 1.65 -7.39 19.09
CA GLU A 106 1.89 -7.71 20.51
C GLU A 106 2.64 -6.58 21.22
N ASN A 107 3.66 -5.99 20.59
CA ASN A 107 4.37 -4.84 21.15
C ASN A 107 3.46 -3.63 21.37
N LEU A 108 2.59 -3.31 20.42
CA LEU A 108 1.61 -2.23 20.55
C LEU A 108 0.64 -2.51 21.70
N ILE A 109 0.09 -3.72 21.77
CA ILE A 109 -0.83 -4.15 22.81
C ILE A 109 -0.14 -4.10 24.19
N TRP A 110 1.05 -4.67 24.28
CA TRP A 110 1.84 -4.67 25.53
C TRP A 110 2.08 -3.24 26.06
N SER A 111 2.36 -2.31 25.16
CA SER A 111 2.61 -0.92 25.50
C SER A 111 1.39 -0.19 26.07
N ILE A 112 0.16 -0.68 25.80
CA ILE A 112 -1.07 -0.09 26.37
C ILE A 112 -1.07 -0.27 27.90
N TRP A 113 -0.73 -1.47 28.35
CA TRP A 113 -0.81 -1.85 29.76
C TRP A 113 0.40 -1.38 30.59
N HIS A 114 1.54 -1.15 29.93
CA HIS A 114 2.79 -0.84 30.64
C HIS A 114 3.18 0.64 30.49
N ARG A 115 3.58 1.23 31.59
CA ARG A 115 4.15 2.58 31.61
C ARG A 115 5.61 2.51 31.17
N GLN A 116 5.96 3.21 30.10
CA GLN A 116 7.34 3.29 29.61
C GLN A 116 7.74 4.73 29.34
N PRO A 117 8.99 5.10 29.65
CA PRO A 117 9.58 6.31 29.08
C PRO A 117 9.52 6.23 27.55
N ASN A 118 9.22 7.33 26.88
CA ASN A 118 9.15 7.42 25.41
C ASN A 118 8.08 6.54 24.73
N LYS A 119 7.07 6.06 25.47
CA LYS A 119 5.97 5.22 24.96
C LYS A 119 5.39 5.76 23.63
N ARG A 120 5.15 7.08 23.55
CA ARG A 120 4.58 7.69 22.34
C ARG A 120 5.48 7.48 21.13
N SER A 121 6.77 7.77 21.25
CA SER A 121 7.74 7.63 20.14
C SER A 121 7.92 6.17 19.73
N ILE A 122 7.99 5.26 20.73
CA ILE A 122 8.07 3.81 20.46
C ILE A 122 6.85 3.36 19.66
N ASN A 123 5.64 3.71 20.09
CA ASN A 123 4.42 3.30 19.40
C ASN A 123 4.30 3.93 18.00
N GLN A 124 4.76 5.15 17.79
CA GLN A 124 4.80 5.76 16.45
C GLN A 124 5.73 5.00 15.51
N VAL A 125 6.92 4.62 15.96
CA VAL A 125 7.87 3.84 15.15
C VAL A 125 7.33 2.44 14.89
N THR A 126 6.79 1.77 15.92
CA THR A 126 6.20 0.42 15.80
C THR A 126 5.02 0.43 14.83
N MET A 127 4.15 1.42 14.92
CA MET A 127 3.03 1.57 13.98
C MET A 127 3.52 1.83 12.55
N GLY A 128 4.53 2.68 12.36
CA GLY A 128 5.13 2.91 11.05
C GLY A 128 5.72 1.64 10.46
N LEU A 129 6.45 0.87 11.25
CA LEU A 129 7.00 -0.42 10.83
C LEU A 129 5.91 -1.45 10.53
N LEU A 130 4.82 -1.47 11.32
CA LEU A 130 3.66 -2.31 11.06
C LEU A 130 3.03 -2.00 9.70
N PHE A 131 2.81 -0.72 9.38
CA PHE A 131 2.27 -0.33 8.08
C PHE A 131 3.21 -0.69 6.93
N LEU A 132 4.53 -0.52 7.09
CA LEU A 132 5.51 -0.97 6.10
C LEU A 132 5.45 -2.49 5.88
N GLN A 133 5.30 -3.26 6.95
CA GLN A 133 5.12 -4.71 6.82
C GLN A 133 3.81 -5.06 6.12
N LEU A 134 2.69 -4.42 6.47
CA LEU A 134 1.40 -4.66 5.82
C LEU A 134 1.42 -4.33 4.32
N MET A 135 2.22 -3.35 3.88
CA MET A 135 2.41 -3.03 2.46
C MET A 135 3.00 -4.19 1.65
N ASN A 136 3.75 -5.09 2.28
CA ASN A 136 4.32 -6.28 1.63
C ASN A 136 3.29 -7.40 1.42
N TYR A 137 2.09 -7.30 1.99
CA TYR A 137 1.05 -8.34 1.98
C TYR A 137 -0.28 -7.82 1.42
N THR A 138 -0.21 -7.00 0.38
CA THR A 138 -1.40 -6.47 -0.31
C THR A 138 -2.20 -7.55 -1.04
N ASP A 139 -1.58 -8.67 -1.39
CA ASP A 139 -2.19 -9.88 -1.93
C ASP A 139 -3.11 -10.59 -0.91
N ARG A 140 -2.91 -10.36 0.39
CA ARG A 140 -3.72 -10.90 1.50
C ARG A 140 -4.75 -9.92 2.04
N MET A 141 -5.05 -8.89 1.29
CA MET A 141 -5.93 -7.80 1.66
C MET A 141 -7.32 -7.99 1.04
N GLU A 142 -8.35 -7.93 1.87
CA GLU A 142 -9.74 -7.88 1.43
C GLU A 142 -10.32 -6.50 1.75
N THR A 143 -11.17 -5.99 0.86
CA THR A 143 -11.87 -4.72 1.05
C THR A 143 -13.36 -4.93 0.89
N GLY A 144 -14.16 -4.02 1.44
CA GLY A 144 -15.61 -4.08 1.30
C GLY A 144 -16.05 -4.21 -0.15
N SER A 145 -16.91 -5.19 -0.41
CA SER A 145 -17.43 -5.51 -1.75
C SER A 145 -18.35 -4.43 -2.35
N GLY A 146 -18.47 -3.27 -1.70
CA GLY A 146 -19.11 -2.09 -2.30
C GLY A 146 -18.46 -1.68 -3.62
N ASN A 147 -17.30 -2.25 -3.95
CA ASN A 147 -16.67 -1.98 -5.22
C ASN A 147 -15.82 -3.17 -5.73
N ARG A 148 -16.48 -4.11 -6.44
CA ARG A 148 -15.79 -5.09 -7.30
C ARG A 148 -14.67 -4.42 -8.12
N GLN A 149 -14.84 -3.15 -8.43
CA GLN A 149 -13.89 -2.28 -9.14
C GLN A 149 -12.63 -2.02 -8.34
N GLN A 150 -12.73 -1.90 -7.02
CA GLN A 150 -11.57 -1.67 -6.14
C GLN A 150 -10.76 -2.95 -5.94
N GLY A 151 -11.41 -4.09 -5.74
CA GLY A 151 -10.72 -5.38 -5.69
C GLY A 151 -9.91 -5.63 -6.96
N ILE A 152 -10.49 -5.32 -8.13
CA ILE A 152 -9.80 -5.41 -9.41
C ILE A 152 -8.62 -4.45 -9.44
N MET A 153 -8.78 -3.21 -8.98
CA MET A 153 -7.71 -2.23 -8.99
C MET A 153 -6.55 -2.62 -8.08
N ILE A 154 -6.85 -3.14 -6.89
CA ILE A 154 -5.86 -3.69 -5.96
C ILE A 154 -5.03 -4.76 -6.66
N SER A 155 -5.69 -5.73 -7.27
CA SER A 155 -5.04 -6.83 -7.98
C SER A 155 -4.20 -6.33 -9.16
N VAL A 156 -4.71 -5.35 -9.91
CA VAL A 156 -3.98 -4.73 -11.04
C VAL A 156 -2.73 -4.00 -10.57
N LEU A 157 -2.84 -3.18 -9.53
CA LEU A 157 -1.70 -2.41 -9.01
C LEU A 157 -0.67 -3.32 -8.35
N GLY A 158 -1.10 -4.32 -7.58
CA GLY A 158 -0.22 -5.34 -7.01
C GLY A 158 0.55 -6.10 -8.08
N TYR A 159 -0.15 -6.57 -9.13
CA TYR A 159 0.49 -7.23 -10.25
C TYR A 159 1.49 -6.34 -10.99
N VAL A 160 1.15 -5.06 -11.24
CA VAL A 160 2.07 -4.09 -11.85
C VAL A 160 3.29 -3.86 -10.95
N GLU A 161 3.10 -3.83 -9.62
CA GLU A 161 4.19 -3.65 -8.66
C GLU A 161 5.22 -4.78 -8.72
N GLU A 162 4.75 -6.02 -8.82
CA GLU A 162 5.58 -7.22 -8.81
C GLU A 162 6.14 -7.58 -10.19
N HIS A 163 5.35 -7.33 -11.26
CA HIS A 163 5.64 -7.79 -12.63
C HIS A 163 5.87 -6.67 -13.63
N TYR A 164 6.24 -5.45 -13.18
CA TYR A 164 6.42 -4.29 -14.10
C TYR A 164 7.47 -4.52 -15.19
N ARG A 165 8.38 -5.49 -15.02
CA ARG A 165 9.46 -5.76 -16.00
C ARG A 165 8.96 -6.52 -17.22
N ASP A 166 8.12 -7.50 -17.02
CA ASP A 166 7.75 -8.51 -18.02
C ASP A 166 6.28 -8.93 -17.98
N GLY A 167 5.51 -8.48 -16.96
CA GLY A 167 4.13 -8.87 -16.78
C GLY A 167 3.19 -8.38 -17.89
N GLU A 168 2.35 -9.28 -18.36
CA GLU A 168 1.38 -9.01 -19.42
C GLU A 168 -0.06 -8.92 -18.85
N LEU A 169 -0.88 -8.05 -19.46
CA LEU A 169 -2.29 -7.94 -19.08
C LEU A 169 -3.07 -9.25 -19.33
N SER A 170 -2.66 -10.03 -20.33
CA SER A 170 -3.23 -11.34 -20.64
C SER A 170 -3.05 -12.35 -19.50
N GLU A 171 -1.89 -12.35 -18.88
CA GLU A 171 -1.57 -13.18 -17.71
C GLU A 171 -2.41 -12.77 -16.51
N LEU A 172 -2.46 -11.46 -16.21
CA LEU A 172 -3.29 -10.93 -15.13
C LEU A 172 -4.78 -11.24 -15.35
N ALA A 173 -5.27 -11.13 -16.58
CA ALA A 173 -6.66 -11.46 -16.91
C ALA A 173 -6.95 -12.95 -16.63
N GLY A 174 -6.01 -13.83 -16.97
CA GLY A 174 -6.10 -15.27 -16.64
C GLY A 174 -6.09 -15.53 -15.13
N LEU A 175 -5.21 -14.89 -14.37
CA LEU A 175 -5.13 -15.02 -12.91
C LEU A 175 -6.42 -14.56 -12.21
N LEU A 176 -7.03 -13.49 -12.71
CA LEU A 176 -8.26 -12.95 -12.14
C LEU A 176 -9.54 -13.58 -12.73
N HIS A 177 -9.41 -14.52 -13.67
CA HIS A 177 -10.52 -15.14 -14.37
C HIS A 177 -11.46 -14.13 -15.08
N TYR A 178 -10.87 -13.06 -15.65
CA TYR A 178 -11.61 -12.08 -16.44
C TYR A 178 -11.24 -12.16 -17.91
N ASP A 179 -12.18 -11.73 -18.77
CA ASP A 179 -11.91 -11.48 -20.17
C ASP A 179 -10.89 -10.32 -20.32
N LEU A 180 -9.89 -10.51 -21.20
CA LEU A 180 -8.80 -9.56 -21.41
C LEU A 180 -9.31 -8.16 -21.84
N TYR A 181 -10.27 -8.13 -22.76
CA TYR A 181 -10.80 -6.88 -23.31
C TYR A 181 -11.63 -6.15 -22.25
N TRP A 182 -12.43 -6.90 -21.49
CA TRP A 182 -13.21 -6.36 -20.39
C TRP A 182 -12.29 -5.78 -19.30
N LEU A 183 -11.25 -6.51 -18.89
CA LEU A 183 -10.29 -6.04 -17.87
C LEU A 183 -9.56 -4.78 -18.34
N SER A 184 -9.12 -4.74 -19.59
CA SER A 184 -8.47 -3.56 -20.19
C SER A 184 -9.36 -2.32 -20.14
N LYS A 185 -10.64 -2.46 -20.49
CA LYS A 185 -11.61 -1.37 -20.40
C LYS A 185 -11.87 -0.93 -18.96
N GLU A 186 -11.98 -1.88 -18.07
CA GLU A 186 -12.26 -1.62 -16.66
C GLU A 186 -11.10 -0.88 -16.00
N ILE A 187 -9.85 -1.29 -16.24
CA ILE A 187 -8.65 -0.57 -15.80
C ILE A 187 -8.70 0.90 -16.27
N LYS A 188 -8.96 1.10 -17.57
CA LYS A 188 -9.01 2.46 -18.12
C LYS A 188 -10.17 3.29 -17.53
N ARG A 189 -11.32 2.65 -17.29
CA ARG A 189 -12.48 3.31 -16.69
C ARG A 189 -12.21 3.77 -15.25
N ILE A 190 -11.53 2.95 -14.45
CA ILE A 190 -11.26 3.23 -13.05
C ILE A 190 -10.08 4.21 -12.88
N THR A 191 -8.99 4.03 -13.66
CA THR A 191 -7.74 4.80 -13.47
C THR A 191 -7.60 6.00 -14.39
N GLY A 192 -8.40 6.06 -15.45
CA GLY A 192 -8.15 6.98 -16.57
C GLY A 192 -6.94 6.59 -17.44
N LYS A 193 -6.20 5.53 -17.09
CA LYS A 193 -4.98 5.06 -17.76
C LYS A 193 -5.17 3.63 -18.29
N ASN A 194 -4.47 3.27 -19.36
CA ASN A 194 -4.41 1.87 -19.76
C ASN A 194 -3.35 1.10 -18.96
N TYR A 195 -3.37 -0.23 -19.02
CA TYR A 195 -2.41 -1.09 -18.31
C TYR A 195 -0.95 -0.75 -18.66
N THR A 196 -0.66 -0.50 -19.95
CA THR A 196 0.68 -0.14 -20.41
C THR A 196 1.16 1.18 -19.81
N ASP A 197 0.26 2.15 -19.59
CA ASP A 197 0.59 3.42 -18.94
C ASP A 197 0.95 3.21 -17.46
N LEU A 198 0.24 2.33 -16.77
CA LEU A 198 0.54 1.98 -15.37
C LEU A 198 1.91 1.30 -15.24
N VAL A 199 2.18 0.31 -16.08
CA VAL A 199 3.49 -0.36 -16.15
C VAL A 199 4.61 0.63 -16.47
N GLN A 200 4.39 1.50 -17.46
CA GLN A 200 5.38 2.51 -17.85
C GLN A 200 5.68 3.49 -16.70
N GLU A 201 4.64 3.92 -15.98
CA GLU A 201 4.80 4.80 -14.82
C GLU A 201 5.64 4.12 -13.72
N LYS A 202 5.36 2.84 -13.41
CA LYS A 202 6.13 2.07 -12.43
C LYS A 202 7.59 1.89 -12.87
N ARG A 203 7.83 1.52 -14.13
CA ARG A 203 9.20 1.40 -14.69
C ARG A 203 9.98 2.71 -14.56
N LEU A 204 9.35 3.84 -14.88
CA LEU A 204 10.00 5.16 -14.80
C LEU A 204 10.28 5.57 -13.35
N ASN A 205 9.38 5.31 -12.42
CA ASN A 205 9.60 5.58 -11.00
C ASN A 205 10.76 4.75 -10.46
N GLN A 206 10.81 3.47 -10.81
CA GLN A 206 11.92 2.60 -10.44
C GLN A 206 13.25 3.05 -11.07
N ALA A 207 13.23 3.52 -12.32
CA ALA A 207 14.40 4.10 -12.96
C ALA A 207 14.92 5.35 -12.23
N VAL A 208 14.02 6.23 -11.78
CA VAL A 208 14.36 7.40 -10.96
C VAL A 208 15.05 6.96 -9.66
N TYR A 209 14.45 6.01 -8.95
CA TYR A 209 15.05 5.48 -7.73
C TYR A 209 16.49 4.97 -7.96
N LEU A 210 16.70 4.17 -9.02
CA LEU A 210 18.03 3.65 -9.37
C LEU A 210 19.01 4.76 -9.80
N LEU A 211 18.53 5.80 -10.49
CA LEU A 211 19.34 6.96 -10.88
C LEU A 211 19.86 7.73 -9.66
N GLU A 212 19.05 7.86 -8.63
CA GLU A 212 19.35 8.60 -7.40
C GLU A 212 20.24 7.80 -6.44
N HIS A 213 19.97 6.49 -6.29
CA HIS A 213 20.56 5.69 -5.23
C HIS A 213 21.67 4.73 -5.68
N THR A 214 21.97 4.66 -6.99
CA THR A 214 22.99 3.76 -7.51
C THR A 214 23.97 4.46 -8.45
N THR A 215 25.09 3.75 -8.76
CA THR A 215 26.08 4.17 -9.76
C THR A 215 25.90 3.42 -11.09
N MET A 216 24.84 2.63 -11.26
CA MET A 216 24.55 1.87 -12.47
C MET A 216 24.55 2.77 -13.71
N SER A 217 24.99 2.26 -14.86
CA SER A 217 24.87 3.02 -16.10
C SER A 217 23.40 3.28 -16.46
N VAL A 218 23.12 4.35 -17.21
CA VAL A 218 21.77 4.65 -17.66
C VAL A 218 21.21 3.51 -18.53
N MET A 219 22.08 2.86 -19.29
CA MET A 219 21.72 1.69 -20.11
C MET A 219 21.29 0.51 -19.24
N ASP A 220 22.08 0.17 -18.22
CA ASP A 220 21.78 -0.94 -17.31
C ASP A 220 20.49 -0.67 -16.52
N ILE A 221 20.26 0.57 -16.10
CA ILE A 221 19.01 0.97 -15.45
C ILE A 221 17.83 0.75 -16.40
N GLY A 222 17.91 1.23 -17.66
CA GLY A 222 16.85 1.02 -18.63
C GLY A 222 16.52 -0.47 -18.80
N MET A 223 17.54 -1.30 -18.95
CA MET A 223 17.37 -2.76 -19.06
C MET A 223 16.79 -3.38 -17.77
N SER A 224 17.29 -2.98 -16.60
CA SER A 224 16.86 -3.54 -15.32
C SER A 224 15.40 -3.23 -14.99
N VAL A 225 14.85 -2.14 -15.52
CA VAL A 225 13.44 -1.79 -15.33
C VAL A 225 12.52 -2.27 -16.47
N GLY A 226 13.03 -3.09 -17.40
CA GLY A 226 12.24 -3.78 -18.42
C GLY A 226 12.15 -3.05 -19.77
N TYR A 227 13.15 -2.25 -20.16
CA TYR A 227 13.23 -1.67 -21.50
C TYR A 227 14.32 -2.34 -22.33
N ASP A 228 13.93 -3.08 -23.36
CA ASP A 228 14.86 -3.65 -24.34
C ASP A 228 15.39 -2.56 -25.31
N ASN A 229 14.60 -1.54 -25.56
CA ASN A 229 14.98 -0.42 -26.43
C ASN A 229 15.35 0.82 -25.62
N ILE A 230 16.65 1.05 -25.44
CA ILE A 230 17.19 2.15 -24.64
C ILE A 230 16.88 3.53 -25.26
N SER A 231 16.79 3.64 -26.57
CA SER A 231 16.39 4.90 -27.23
C SER A 231 14.93 5.25 -26.90
N TYR A 232 14.07 4.23 -26.84
CA TYR A 232 12.69 4.40 -26.40
C TYR A 232 12.62 4.84 -24.94
N PHE A 233 13.37 4.19 -24.04
CA PHE A 233 13.49 4.59 -22.64
C PHE A 233 13.88 6.06 -22.49
N HIS A 234 14.94 6.49 -23.17
CA HIS A 234 15.37 7.89 -23.13
C HIS A 234 14.26 8.87 -23.53
N ARG A 235 13.54 8.56 -24.61
CA ARG A 235 12.45 9.40 -25.14
C ARG A 235 11.31 9.55 -24.14
N ILE A 236 10.85 8.44 -23.54
CA ILE A 236 9.72 8.49 -22.61
C ILE A 236 10.12 9.10 -21.26
N PHE A 237 11.35 8.85 -20.79
CA PHE A 237 11.89 9.49 -19.60
C PHE A 237 11.95 11.01 -19.79
N GLN A 238 12.49 11.48 -20.91
CA GLN A 238 12.55 12.90 -21.23
C GLN A 238 11.16 13.53 -21.34
N LYS A 239 10.20 12.80 -21.95
CA LYS A 239 8.81 13.26 -22.03
C LYS A 239 8.18 13.43 -20.64
N ARG A 240 8.48 12.55 -19.70
CA ARG A 240 7.90 12.56 -18.34
C ARG A 240 8.56 13.59 -17.42
N TYR A 241 9.90 13.70 -17.46
CA TYR A 241 10.68 14.49 -16.51
C TYR A 241 11.30 15.76 -17.10
N GLY A 242 11.06 16.05 -18.39
CA GLY A 242 11.58 17.25 -19.07
C GLY A 242 13.08 17.21 -19.37
N MET A 243 13.79 16.15 -18.96
CA MET A 243 15.24 16.02 -19.16
C MET A 243 15.65 14.56 -19.34
N THR A 244 16.89 14.38 -19.87
CA THR A 244 17.43 13.02 -20.06
C THR A 244 17.76 12.35 -18.72
N PRO A 245 17.78 11.01 -18.61
CA PRO A 245 18.14 10.30 -17.39
C PRO A 245 19.51 10.71 -16.83
N ARG A 246 20.50 10.92 -17.70
CA ARG A 246 21.84 11.39 -17.31
C ARG A 246 21.80 12.79 -16.66
N LYS A 247 21.07 13.72 -17.27
CA LYS A 247 20.90 15.07 -16.74
C LYS A 247 20.17 15.05 -15.40
N TYR A 248 19.12 14.22 -15.29
CA TYR A 248 18.35 14.02 -14.06
C TYR A 248 19.27 13.59 -12.89
N ARG A 249 20.11 12.56 -13.09
CA ARG A 249 21.07 12.11 -12.09
C ARG A 249 22.02 13.21 -11.62
N ILE A 250 22.57 14.00 -12.56
CA ILE A 250 23.51 15.06 -12.23
C ILE A 250 22.83 16.15 -11.39
N THR A 251 21.63 16.55 -11.78
CA THR A 251 20.86 17.58 -11.07
C THR A 251 20.55 17.14 -9.64
N LYS A 252 20.06 15.91 -9.45
CA LYS A 252 19.70 15.41 -8.11
C LYS A 252 20.92 15.20 -7.20
N LYS A 253 22.04 14.73 -7.72
CA LYS A 253 23.29 14.65 -6.95
C LYS A 253 23.82 16.02 -6.54
N GLY A 254 23.67 17.04 -7.38
CA GLY A 254 24.04 18.42 -7.06
C GLY A 254 23.19 19.03 -5.95
N GLU A 255 21.89 18.80 -5.95
CA GLU A 255 20.97 19.25 -4.90
C GLU A 255 21.29 18.61 -3.53
N SER A 256 21.68 17.34 -3.50
CA SER A 256 22.05 16.62 -2.26
C SER A 256 23.34 17.14 -1.63
N THR A 257 24.24 17.75 -2.41
CA THR A 257 25.51 18.29 -1.92
C THR A 257 25.36 19.69 -1.29
N ILE A 258 24.34 20.43 -1.69
CA ILE A 258 24.08 21.80 -1.20
C ILE A 258 23.33 21.80 0.14
N THR A 259 22.63 20.71 0.47
CA THR A 259 21.84 20.61 1.72
C THR A 259 22.69 20.17 2.93
N LEU A 260 23.96 19.83 2.74
CA LEU A 260 24.91 19.39 3.77
C LEU A 260 26.02 20.42 4.04
N SER A 261 25.93 21.59 3.49
CA SER A 261 26.79 22.76 3.76
C SER A 261 25.95 23.87 4.40
#